data_aafa7f533c1057896cd55e96d931dc41
#
_entry.id   aafa7f533c1057896cd55e96d931dc41
#
_cell.length_a   1.000
_cell.length_b   1.000
_cell.length_c   1.000
_cell.angle_alpha   90.00
_cell.angle_beta   90.00
_cell.angle_gamma   90.00
#
_symmetry.space_group_name_H-M   'P 1'
#
loop_
_entity.id
_entity.type
_entity.pdbx_description
1 polymer ?
#
loop_
_entity_poly.entity_id
_entity_poly.type
_entity_poly.pdbx_seq_one_letter_code
_entity_poly.pdbx_strand_id
1 'polypeptide(L)'
;MGAGIIGCAVARELAVRDVNVAIVDARDVGRGATHASAGVLAPYIEAHEGGTLLDLTVRSLELYDAWIDGIRAESGIDVEYRRSGSLEVALDPRTASRLLQMPARFAAREKLLWLDAAQARRTEPALSDSAFGALAVPAHGYVAATVLTEALARAAIARGASVHSHCHVTAIDCQGDLVEVRAVDGRCWRAKRVVVAAGSWTGQLEGLSSVAHDVRPVRGQLLRVIWRSTPLRQVIWGPDCYLVPWADGTVLIGATVEDVGFDERNTVAGVRMLLVAAQNLLPGMEDATFLEARVGLRPATSDGLPIIGQSDSAERVVYATGHYRNGILLAPLTAKLVADLVVDNRRDPILEALTPGRRVPGV
;
A
#
# COMPACT_ATOMS: atom_id res chain seq x y z
N MET A 1 13.92 -9.85 -1.35
CA MET A 1 13.44 -10.30 -2.64
C MET A 1 12.11 -9.62 -2.91
N GLY A 2 12.01 -8.91 -4.06
CA GLY A 2 10.95 -7.97 -4.41
C GLY A 2 11.39 -6.51 -4.24
N ALA A 3 11.28 -5.69 -5.30
CA ALA A 3 11.61 -4.26 -5.34
C ALA A 3 10.34 -3.36 -5.35
N GLY A 4 9.24 -3.83 -4.80
CA GLY A 4 8.08 -3.02 -4.48
C GLY A 4 8.33 -2.15 -3.25
N ILE A 5 7.31 -1.36 -2.85
CA ILE A 5 7.41 -0.45 -1.69
C ILE A 5 7.90 -1.16 -0.43
N ILE A 6 7.40 -2.36 -0.13
CA ILE A 6 7.76 -3.11 1.08
C ILE A 6 9.23 -3.56 1.01
N GLY A 7 9.66 -4.16 -0.10
CA GLY A 7 11.04 -4.63 -0.23
C GLY A 7 12.05 -3.48 -0.19
N CYS A 8 11.76 -2.35 -0.84
CA CYS A 8 12.62 -1.16 -0.81
C CYS A 8 12.65 -0.50 0.59
N ALA A 9 11.52 -0.45 1.29
CA ALA A 9 11.45 0.08 2.66
C ALA A 9 12.27 -0.79 3.64
N VAL A 10 12.12 -2.11 3.57
CA VAL A 10 12.90 -3.06 4.37
C VAL A 10 14.39 -2.95 4.04
N ALA A 11 14.75 -2.87 2.76
CA ALA A 11 16.15 -2.78 2.35
C ALA A 11 16.81 -1.49 2.86
N ARG A 12 16.12 -0.34 2.76
CA ARG A 12 16.60 0.92 3.33
C ARG A 12 16.78 0.82 4.84
N GLU A 13 15.82 0.27 5.56
CA GLU A 13 15.89 0.14 7.01
C GLU A 13 17.01 -0.79 7.47
N LEU A 14 17.25 -1.90 6.76
CA LEU A 14 18.40 -2.79 7.00
C LEU A 14 19.74 -2.10 6.69
N ALA A 15 19.82 -1.36 5.58
CA ALA A 15 21.03 -0.62 5.21
C ALA A 15 21.36 0.51 6.20
N VAL A 16 20.34 1.17 6.79
CA VAL A 16 20.53 2.13 7.90
C VAL A 16 21.15 1.47 9.14
N ARG A 17 20.96 0.16 9.33
CA ARG A 17 21.54 -0.63 10.41
C ARG A 17 22.82 -1.37 10.00
N ASP A 18 23.51 -0.87 8.97
CA ASP A 18 24.79 -1.40 8.46
C ASP A 18 24.73 -2.87 8.00
N VAL A 19 23.55 -3.36 7.59
CA VAL A 19 23.40 -4.69 6.99
C VAL A 19 23.72 -4.61 5.50
N ASN A 20 24.55 -5.54 5.00
CA ASN A 20 24.76 -5.68 3.56
C ASN A 20 23.52 -6.29 2.90
N VAL A 21 22.88 -5.55 1.96
CA VAL A 21 21.59 -5.90 1.37
C VAL A 21 21.67 -5.98 -0.15
N ALA A 22 21.10 -7.05 -0.72
CA ALA A 22 20.78 -7.13 -2.15
C ALA A 22 19.27 -7.20 -2.35
N ILE A 23 18.73 -6.34 -3.21
CA ILE A 23 17.34 -6.37 -3.68
C ILE A 23 17.33 -7.09 -5.04
N VAL A 24 16.49 -8.11 -5.17
CA VAL A 24 16.34 -8.88 -6.43
C VAL A 24 14.88 -8.85 -6.85
N ASP A 25 14.59 -8.46 -8.09
CA ASP A 25 13.23 -8.40 -8.65
C ASP A 25 13.21 -8.78 -10.13
N ALA A 26 12.13 -9.38 -10.58
CA ALA A 26 11.90 -9.70 -11.99
C ALA A 26 11.64 -8.47 -12.86
N ARG A 27 11.27 -7.34 -12.26
CA ARG A 27 10.91 -6.08 -12.91
C ARG A 27 11.82 -4.94 -12.41
N ASP A 28 11.61 -3.75 -12.95
CA ASP A 28 12.17 -2.53 -12.39
C ASP A 28 11.56 -2.20 -11.02
N VAL A 29 12.27 -1.35 -10.27
CA VAL A 29 11.81 -0.87 -8.95
C VAL A 29 10.39 -0.29 -9.03
N GLY A 30 9.53 -0.74 -8.14
CA GLY A 30 8.17 -0.23 -8.00
C GLY A 30 7.16 -0.71 -9.06
N ARG A 31 7.52 -1.63 -9.97
CA ARG A 31 6.67 -2.03 -11.12
C ARG A 31 5.62 -3.10 -10.85
N GLY A 32 5.43 -3.54 -9.61
CA GLY A 32 4.31 -4.40 -9.20
C GLY A 32 3.06 -3.61 -8.81
N ALA A 33 2.38 -4.04 -7.74
CA ALA A 33 1.21 -3.35 -7.18
C ALA A 33 1.49 -1.87 -6.84
N THR A 34 2.71 -1.52 -6.51
CA THR A 34 3.16 -0.16 -6.18
C THR A 34 2.93 0.82 -7.32
N HIS A 35 3.17 0.43 -8.58
CA HIS A 35 2.96 1.28 -9.75
C HIS A 35 1.50 1.71 -9.93
N ALA A 36 0.59 0.85 -9.55
CA ALA A 36 -0.86 1.09 -9.62
C ALA A 36 -1.44 1.49 -8.26
N SER A 37 -0.65 2.09 -7.39
CA SER A 37 -1.12 2.63 -6.11
C SER A 37 -1.33 4.14 -6.20
N ALA A 38 -2.44 4.62 -5.66
CA ALA A 38 -2.71 6.04 -5.49
C ALA A 38 -2.02 6.63 -4.24
N GLY A 39 -1.36 5.80 -3.45
CA GLY A 39 -0.58 6.25 -2.29
C GLY A 39 -1.41 6.77 -1.12
N VAL A 40 -2.69 6.40 -1.02
CA VAL A 40 -3.57 6.89 0.04
C VAL A 40 -3.13 6.38 1.41
N LEU A 41 -3.20 7.25 2.41
CA LEU A 41 -2.85 7.02 3.81
C LEU A 41 -4.10 7.26 4.66
N ALA A 42 -4.98 6.24 4.76
CA ALA A 42 -6.33 6.38 5.29
C ALA A 42 -6.73 5.24 6.26
N PRO A 43 -6.08 5.10 7.43
CA PRO A 43 -6.33 4.02 8.37
C PRO A 43 -7.80 3.90 8.79
N TYR A 44 -8.49 5.00 9.03
CA TYR A 44 -9.86 5.02 9.54
C TYR A 44 -10.93 4.70 8.49
N ILE A 45 -10.58 4.74 7.19
CA ILE A 45 -11.45 4.28 6.09
C ILE A 45 -11.15 2.81 5.77
N GLU A 46 -9.89 2.42 5.69
CA GLU A 46 -9.49 1.04 5.36
C GLU A 46 -9.81 0.02 6.49
N ALA A 47 -9.95 0.48 7.73
CA ALA A 47 -10.21 -0.36 8.90
C ALA A 47 -11.38 0.16 9.76
N HIS A 48 -12.53 0.41 9.15
CA HIS A 48 -13.75 0.90 9.82
C HIS A 48 -14.17 0.06 11.02
N GLU A 49 -13.90 -1.24 11.01
CA GLU A 49 -14.30 -2.16 12.08
C GLU A 49 -13.35 -2.14 13.28
N GLY A 50 -12.19 -1.51 13.15
CA GLY A 50 -11.17 -1.53 14.19
C GLY A 50 -10.29 -2.79 14.13
N GLY A 51 -9.76 -3.21 15.29
CA GLY A 51 -8.94 -4.43 15.42
C GLY A 51 -7.49 -4.25 14.96
N THR A 52 -6.80 -5.38 14.75
CA THR A 52 -5.36 -5.43 14.47
C THR A 52 -4.96 -4.58 13.25
N LEU A 53 -5.77 -4.56 12.19
CA LEU A 53 -5.46 -3.76 11.00
C LEU A 53 -5.47 -2.27 11.31
N LEU A 54 -6.42 -1.78 12.10
CA LEU A 54 -6.45 -0.38 12.52
C LEU A 54 -5.22 -0.04 13.36
N ASP A 55 -4.87 -0.88 14.33
CA ASP A 55 -3.69 -0.65 15.19
C ASP A 55 -2.40 -0.59 14.38
N LEU A 56 -2.24 -1.48 13.40
CA LEU A 56 -1.11 -1.47 12.45
C LEU A 56 -1.07 -0.20 11.62
N THR A 57 -2.18 0.17 11.01
CA THR A 57 -2.25 1.28 10.06
C THR A 57 -2.09 2.62 10.75
N VAL A 58 -2.64 2.81 11.96
CA VAL A 58 -2.46 4.01 12.78
C VAL A 58 -1.00 4.13 13.23
N ARG A 59 -0.41 3.08 13.82
CA ARG A 59 1.02 3.07 14.21
C ARG A 59 1.94 3.35 13.04
N SER A 60 1.61 2.86 11.86
CA SER A 60 2.41 3.10 10.66
C SER A 60 2.29 4.54 10.18
N LEU A 61 1.07 5.11 10.23
CA LEU A 61 0.82 6.50 9.86
C LEU A 61 1.57 7.49 10.75
N GLU A 62 1.71 7.20 12.05
CA GLU A 62 2.47 8.00 13.02
C GLU A 62 3.96 8.11 12.68
N LEU A 63 4.50 7.12 11.96
CA LEU A 63 5.91 7.13 11.55
C LEU A 63 6.17 7.98 10.30
N TYR A 64 5.13 8.30 9.52
CA TYR A 64 5.27 8.82 8.16
C TYR A 64 6.04 10.14 8.07
N ASP A 65 5.75 11.13 8.92
CA ASP A 65 6.34 12.47 8.83
C ASP A 65 7.88 12.39 8.92
N ALA A 66 8.39 11.82 10.00
CA ALA A 66 9.84 11.66 10.21
C ALA A 66 10.47 10.70 9.19
N TRP A 67 9.73 9.68 8.76
CA TRP A 67 10.22 8.71 7.80
C TRP A 67 10.43 9.32 6.41
N ILE A 68 9.48 10.14 5.93
CA ILE A 68 9.57 10.85 4.65
C ILE A 68 10.72 11.86 4.69
N ASP A 69 10.87 12.63 5.79
CA ASP A 69 11.95 13.60 5.90
C ASP A 69 13.33 12.93 5.85
N GLY A 70 13.48 11.79 6.53
CA GLY A 70 14.71 10.98 6.44
C GLY A 70 14.98 10.47 5.01
N ILE A 71 13.96 9.97 4.31
CA ILE A 71 14.10 9.47 2.94
C ILE A 71 14.48 10.59 1.97
N ARG A 72 13.86 11.76 2.06
CA ARG A 72 14.22 12.93 1.26
C ARG A 72 15.67 13.33 1.46
N ALA A 73 16.12 13.40 2.72
CA ALA A 73 17.51 13.75 3.06
C ALA A 73 18.51 12.71 2.53
N GLU A 74 18.22 11.41 2.62
CA GLU A 74 19.11 10.34 2.20
C GLU A 74 19.14 10.13 0.68
N SER A 75 17.99 10.25 0.01
CA SER A 75 17.87 10.00 -1.43
C SER A 75 18.13 11.22 -2.30
N GLY A 76 17.92 12.43 -1.77
CA GLY A 76 17.88 13.68 -2.54
C GLY A 76 16.68 13.78 -3.50
N ILE A 77 15.64 12.93 -3.32
CA ILE A 77 14.42 12.97 -4.12
C ILE A 77 13.33 13.68 -3.32
N ASP A 78 12.70 14.69 -3.94
CA ASP A 78 11.52 15.34 -3.37
C ASP A 78 10.28 14.46 -3.58
N VAL A 79 9.88 13.77 -2.52
CA VAL A 79 8.69 12.90 -2.52
C VAL A 79 7.48 13.73 -2.18
N GLU A 80 6.52 13.87 -3.09
CA GLU A 80 5.26 14.51 -2.75
C GLU A 80 4.52 13.68 -1.69
N TYR A 81 4.32 14.30 -0.52
CA TYR A 81 3.63 13.75 0.63
C TYR A 81 2.79 14.85 1.27
N ARG A 82 1.52 14.56 1.52
CA ARG A 82 0.58 15.53 2.09
C ARG A 82 -0.33 14.89 3.13
N ARG A 83 -0.54 15.60 4.23
CA ARG A 83 -1.52 15.30 5.28
C ARG A 83 -2.69 16.30 5.14
N SER A 84 -3.37 16.26 3.99
CA SER A 84 -4.45 17.20 3.66
C SER A 84 -5.83 16.78 4.17
N GLY A 85 -5.91 15.62 4.82
CA GLY A 85 -7.17 15.01 5.22
C GLY A 85 -7.86 14.25 4.09
N SER A 86 -9.03 13.72 4.41
CA SER A 86 -9.93 13.10 3.45
C SER A 86 -11.40 13.36 3.78
N LEU A 87 -12.26 13.27 2.76
CA LEU A 87 -13.71 13.22 2.91
C LEU A 87 -14.21 11.85 2.42
N GLU A 88 -14.91 11.11 3.25
CA GLU A 88 -15.71 9.96 2.83
C GLU A 88 -17.14 10.43 2.61
N VAL A 89 -17.57 10.48 1.34
CA VAL A 89 -18.83 11.09 0.92
C VAL A 89 -19.94 10.05 0.91
N ALA A 90 -21.07 10.38 1.52
CA ALA A 90 -22.29 9.59 1.47
C ALA A 90 -23.16 10.06 0.30
N LEU A 91 -23.41 9.19 -0.67
CA LEU A 91 -24.33 9.42 -1.79
C LEU A 91 -25.71 8.76 -1.58
N ASP A 92 -25.93 8.11 -0.46
CA ASP A 92 -27.16 7.46 -0.05
C ASP A 92 -27.42 7.57 1.45
N PRO A 93 -28.68 7.46 1.93
CA PRO A 93 -29.01 7.61 3.34
C PRO A 93 -28.41 6.53 4.26
N ARG A 94 -28.17 5.30 3.78
CA ARG A 94 -27.60 4.22 4.57
C ARG A 94 -26.12 4.52 4.88
N THR A 95 -25.37 4.90 3.86
CA THR A 95 -23.99 5.35 4.00
C THR A 95 -23.91 6.57 4.93
N ALA A 96 -24.79 7.57 4.78
CA ALA A 96 -24.84 8.72 5.68
C ALA A 96 -25.07 8.30 7.14
N SER A 97 -26.03 7.40 7.39
CA SER A 97 -26.33 6.90 8.76
C SER A 97 -25.13 6.14 9.36
N ARG A 98 -24.40 5.37 8.56
CA ARG A 98 -23.19 4.67 9.01
C ARG A 98 -22.08 5.66 9.35
N LEU A 99 -21.77 6.60 8.47
CA LEU A 99 -20.69 7.57 8.66
C LEU A 99 -20.95 8.53 9.82
N LEU A 100 -22.20 8.89 10.07
CA LEU A 100 -22.60 9.73 11.21
C LEU A 100 -22.19 9.13 12.57
N GLN A 101 -22.06 7.79 12.67
CA GLN A 101 -21.69 7.11 13.91
C GLN A 101 -20.16 7.03 14.12
N MET A 102 -19.36 7.23 13.06
CA MET A 102 -17.92 7.05 13.11
C MET A 102 -17.19 8.01 14.09
N PRO A 103 -17.57 9.30 14.20
CA PRO A 103 -16.93 10.21 15.16
C PRO A 103 -17.00 9.70 16.61
N ALA A 104 -18.16 9.18 17.04
CA ALA A 104 -18.31 8.62 18.39
C ALA A 104 -17.50 7.32 18.56
N ARG A 105 -17.48 6.48 17.54
CA ARG A 105 -16.74 5.20 17.56
C ARG A 105 -15.24 5.38 17.75
N PHE A 106 -14.64 6.41 17.12
CA PHE A 106 -13.21 6.66 17.14
C PHE A 106 -12.78 7.82 18.05
N ALA A 107 -13.69 8.39 18.84
CA ALA A 107 -13.43 9.58 19.66
C ALA A 107 -12.20 9.49 20.59
N ALA A 108 -11.84 8.29 21.04
CA ALA A 108 -10.66 8.06 21.89
C ALA A 108 -9.34 7.99 21.10
N ARG A 109 -9.38 7.88 19.75
CA ARG A 109 -8.20 7.68 18.91
C ARG A 109 -7.95 8.84 17.96
N GLU A 110 -9.01 9.39 17.37
CA GLU A 110 -8.91 10.43 16.34
C GLU A 110 -10.16 11.30 16.30
N LYS A 111 -9.98 12.57 15.96
CA LYS A 111 -11.07 13.53 15.79
C LYS A 111 -11.65 13.43 14.38
N LEU A 112 -12.63 12.55 14.21
CA LEU A 112 -13.43 12.48 13.00
C LEU A 112 -14.61 13.48 13.09
N LEU A 113 -14.99 14.08 11.97
CA LEU A 113 -16.06 15.08 11.93
C LEU A 113 -17.09 14.67 10.87
N TRP A 114 -18.36 14.54 11.28
CA TRP A 114 -19.45 14.49 10.31
C TRP A 114 -19.77 15.90 9.82
N LEU A 115 -19.80 16.06 8.50
CA LEU A 115 -20.20 17.28 7.81
C LEU A 115 -21.56 17.01 7.14
N ASP A 116 -22.56 17.85 7.39
CA ASP A 116 -23.79 17.80 6.61
C ASP A 116 -23.53 18.20 5.16
N ALA A 117 -24.54 18.02 4.28
CA ALA A 117 -24.41 18.28 2.85
C ALA A 117 -23.91 19.69 2.52
N ALA A 118 -24.37 20.72 3.27
CA ALA A 118 -23.96 22.09 3.05
C ALA A 118 -22.52 22.33 3.54
N GLN A 119 -22.14 21.74 4.66
CA GLN A 119 -20.76 21.79 5.19
C GLN A 119 -19.78 21.07 4.28
N ALA A 120 -20.15 19.86 3.79
CA ALA A 120 -19.32 19.08 2.88
C ALA A 120 -19.04 19.87 1.58
N ARG A 121 -20.04 20.48 0.97
CA ARG A 121 -19.86 21.32 -0.24
C ARG A 121 -19.12 22.64 0.02
N ARG A 122 -19.18 23.21 1.20
CA ARG A 122 -18.29 24.34 1.55
C ARG A 122 -16.84 23.92 1.67
N THR A 123 -16.61 22.73 2.18
CA THR A 123 -15.25 22.16 2.32
C THR A 123 -14.69 21.76 0.97
N GLU A 124 -15.50 21.13 0.13
CA GLU A 124 -15.13 20.68 -1.22
C GLU A 124 -16.24 21.09 -2.22
N PRO A 125 -16.11 22.27 -2.86
CA PRO A 125 -17.15 22.84 -3.72
C PRO A 125 -17.47 22.02 -4.97
N ALA A 126 -16.58 21.10 -5.36
CA ALA A 126 -16.77 20.23 -6.52
C ALA A 126 -17.74 19.07 -6.27
N LEU A 127 -18.10 18.80 -5.01
CA LEU A 127 -18.99 17.68 -4.67
C LEU A 127 -20.37 17.82 -5.32
N SER A 128 -20.89 16.67 -5.73
CA SER A 128 -22.25 16.52 -6.26
C SER A 128 -23.31 17.07 -5.29
N ASP A 129 -24.36 17.69 -5.84
CA ASP A 129 -25.52 18.14 -5.07
C ASP A 129 -26.30 16.97 -4.44
N SER A 130 -26.12 15.75 -4.95
CA SER A 130 -26.68 14.52 -4.38
C SER A 130 -25.99 14.03 -3.12
N ALA A 131 -24.88 14.65 -2.69
CA ALA A 131 -24.19 14.27 -1.46
C ALA A 131 -25.03 14.57 -0.22
N PHE A 132 -25.32 13.54 0.58
CA PHE A 132 -26.01 13.63 1.88
C PHE A 132 -25.15 14.22 2.98
N GLY A 133 -23.83 14.17 2.84
CA GLY A 133 -22.84 14.64 3.77
C GLY A 133 -21.53 13.88 3.58
N ALA A 134 -20.56 14.14 4.45
CA ALA A 134 -19.28 13.48 4.41
C ALA A 134 -18.66 13.30 5.82
N LEU A 135 -17.89 12.25 6.00
CA LEU A 135 -17.00 12.08 7.14
C LEU A 135 -15.65 12.70 6.79
N ALA A 136 -15.27 13.74 7.51
CA ALA A 136 -13.96 14.35 7.40
C ALA A 136 -12.98 13.70 8.39
N VAL A 137 -11.82 13.28 7.87
CA VAL A 137 -10.74 12.67 8.65
C VAL A 137 -9.44 13.46 8.44
N PRO A 138 -9.11 14.40 9.35
CA PRO A 138 -7.96 15.29 9.20
C PRO A 138 -6.60 14.58 9.17
N ALA A 139 -6.48 13.46 9.88
CA ALA A 139 -5.23 12.70 9.97
C ALA A 139 -4.81 12.02 8.67
N HIS A 140 -5.71 11.88 7.72
CA HIS A 140 -5.44 11.21 6.45
C HIS A 140 -4.58 12.03 5.49
N GLY A 141 -4.06 11.36 4.48
CA GLY A 141 -3.24 12.00 3.45
C GLY A 141 -2.92 11.07 2.30
N TYR A 142 -1.89 11.41 1.57
CA TYR A 142 -1.37 10.60 0.47
C TYR A 142 0.13 10.85 0.22
N VAL A 143 0.76 9.94 -0.49
CA VAL A 143 2.16 10.02 -0.89
C VAL A 143 2.36 9.49 -2.32
N ALA A 144 3.27 10.09 -3.06
CA ALA A 144 3.65 9.63 -4.40
C ALA A 144 4.32 8.25 -4.35
N ALA A 145 3.51 7.17 -4.40
CA ALA A 145 3.93 5.80 -4.13
C ALA A 145 5.13 5.35 -4.98
N THR A 146 5.13 5.65 -6.28
CA THR A 146 6.21 5.28 -7.20
C THR A 146 7.49 6.06 -6.87
N VAL A 147 7.37 7.38 -6.67
CA VAL A 147 8.50 8.27 -6.33
C VAL A 147 9.09 7.90 -4.97
N LEU A 148 8.23 7.60 -3.97
CA LEU A 148 8.66 7.12 -2.66
C LEU A 148 9.45 5.81 -2.77
N THR A 149 9.00 4.86 -3.60
CA THR A 149 9.67 3.58 -3.76
C THR A 149 11.05 3.74 -4.42
N GLU A 150 11.14 4.62 -5.40
CA GLU A 150 12.42 4.99 -6.03
C GLU A 150 13.35 5.68 -5.03
N ALA A 151 12.84 6.61 -4.23
CA ALA A 151 13.61 7.29 -3.18
C ALA A 151 14.14 6.30 -2.13
N LEU A 152 13.33 5.33 -1.71
CA LEU A 152 13.75 4.26 -0.79
C LEU A 152 14.86 3.38 -1.38
N ALA A 153 14.73 2.97 -2.64
CA ALA A 153 15.75 2.19 -3.32
C ALA A 153 17.06 2.99 -3.43
N ARG A 154 16.98 4.28 -3.80
CA ARG A 154 18.15 5.17 -3.89
C ARG A 154 18.80 5.40 -2.53
N ALA A 155 18.01 5.60 -1.48
CA ALA A 155 18.54 5.74 -0.12
C ALA A 155 19.27 4.46 0.35
N ALA A 156 18.72 3.27 0.04
CA ALA A 156 19.38 2.00 0.32
C ALA A 156 20.71 1.85 -0.45
N ILE A 157 20.73 2.19 -1.75
CA ILE A 157 21.93 2.18 -2.60
C ILE A 157 23.00 3.13 -2.06
N ALA A 158 22.64 4.33 -1.63
CA ALA A 158 23.56 5.30 -1.05
C ALA A 158 24.25 4.77 0.22
N ARG A 159 23.68 3.75 0.86
CA ARG A 159 24.23 3.04 2.03
C ARG A 159 24.85 1.67 1.68
N GLY A 160 25.12 1.42 0.40
CA GLY A 160 25.83 0.22 -0.06
C GLY A 160 24.95 -0.96 -0.44
N ALA A 161 23.62 -0.83 -0.46
CA ALA A 161 22.75 -1.89 -0.99
C ALA A 161 22.92 -2.01 -2.52
N SER A 162 22.74 -3.24 -3.03
CA SER A 162 22.68 -3.50 -4.47
C SER A 162 21.26 -3.78 -4.94
N VAL A 163 20.92 -3.38 -6.16
CA VAL A 163 19.61 -3.64 -6.79
C VAL A 163 19.83 -4.41 -8.08
N HIS A 164 19.18 -5.55 -8.21
CA HIS A 164 19.24 -6.45 -9.34
C HIS A 164 17.83 -6.59 -9.95
N SER A 165 17.53 -5.74 -10.92
CA SER A 165 16.30 -5.81 -11.72
C SER A 165 16.41 -6.89 -12.80
N HIS A 166 15.26 -7.28 -13.38
CA HIS A 166 15.16 -8.29 -14.42
C HIS A 166 15.80 -9.63 -14.03
N CYS A 167 15.58 -10.01 -12.75
CA CYS A 167 16.05 -11.26 -12.17
C CYS A 167 14.83 -12.03 -11.67
N HIS A 168 14.29 -12.90 -12.50
CA HIS A 168 13.12 -13.70 -12.15
C HIS A 168 13.53 -14.86 -11.21
N VAL A 169 13.34 -14.65 -9.93
CA VAL A 169 13.58 -15.68 -8.90
C VAL A 169 12.47 -16.71 -8.96
N THR A 170 12.86 -17.99 -8.95
CA THR A 170 11.93 -19.14 -8.96
C THR A 170 12.00 -19.98 -7.71
N ALA A 171 13.16 -20.03 -7.05
CA ALA A 171 13.34 -20.91 -5.90
C ALA A 171 14.18 -20.27 -4.80
N ILE A 172 13.86 -20.68 -3.57
CA ILE A 172 14.62 -20.39 -2.36
C ILE A 172 14.99 -21.74 -1.70
N ASP A 173 16.25 -21.93 -1.43
CA ASP A 173 16.77 -23.16 -0.85
C ASP A 173 17.60 -22.84 0.40
N CYS A 174 17.23 -23.42 1.54
CA CYS A 174 17.95 -23.26 2.80
C CYS A 174 19.02 -24.34 2.94
N GLN A 175 20.27 -24.00 2.72
CA GLN A 175 21.41 -24.92 2.78
C GLN A 175 22.34 -24.57 3.94
N GLY A 176 22.30 -25.37 4.99
CA GLY A 176 23.14 -25.16 6.17
C GLY A 176 22.93 -23.75 6.76
N ASP A 177 24.00 -22.95 6.79
CA ASP A 177 23.98 -21.59 7.38
C ASP A 177 23.58 -20.49 6.43
N LEU A 178 23.29 -20.78 5.18
CA LEU A 178 22.94 -19.82 4.14
C LEU A 178 21.61 -20.16 3.49
N VAL A 179 21.01 -19.14 2.92
CA VAL A 179 19.87 -19.26 1.99
C VAL A 179 20.36 -18.94 0.59
N GLU A 180 20.08 -19.84 -0.34
CA GLU A 180 20.34 -19.64 -1.75
C GLU A 180 19.06 -19.21 -2.48
N VAL A 181 19.12 -18.11 -3.23
CA VAL A 181 18.04 -17.58 -4.06
C VAL A 181 18.42 -17.78 -5.51
N ARG A 182 17.62 -18.54 -6.25
CA ARG A 182 17.90 -18.88 -7.64
C ARG A 182 16.95 -18.21 -8.61
N ALA A 183 17.52 -17.61 -9.66
CA ALA A 183 16.77 -17.06 -10.78
C ALA A 183 16.74 -18.02 -11.97
N VAL A 184 15.75 -17.84 -12.84
CA VAL A 184 15.52 -18.68 -14.04
C VAL A 184 16.70 -18.66 -15.02
N ASP A 185 17.49 -17.57 -15.05
CA ASP A 185 18.66 -17.41 -15.93
C ASP A 185 19.97 -17.97 -15.34
N GLY A 186 19.88 -18.67 -14.23
CA GLY A 186 21.03 -19.29 -13.55
C GLY A 186 21.76 -18.39 -12.56
N ARG A 187 21.41 -17.11 -12.47
CA ARG A 187 21.95 -16.26 -11.40
C ARG A 187 21.52 -16.75 -10.02
N CYS A 188 22.44 -16.62 -9.06
CA CYS A 188 22.25 -17.11 -7.71
C CYS A 188 22.81 -16.11 -6.71
N TRP A 189 22.08 -15.91 -5.61
CA TRP A 189 22.50 -15.10 -4.47
C TRP A 189 22.51 -15.94 -3.22
N ARG A 190 23.52 -15.76 -2.39
CA ARG A 190 23.65 -16.44 -1.08
C ARG A 190 23.63 -15.40 0.03
N ALA A 191 22.79 -15.62 1.03
CA ALA A 191 22.65 -14.71 2.16
C ALA A 191 22.41 -15.47 3.47
N LYS A 192 22.68 -14.83 4.60
CA LYS A 192 22.35 -15.38 5.91
C LYS A 192 20.83 -15.44 6.14
N ARG A 193 20.09 -14.50 5.57
CA ARG A 193 18.64 -14.42 5.65
C ARG A 193 18.06 -13.87 4.34
N VAL A 194 16.82 -14.26 4.03
CA VAL A 194 16.07 -13.75 2.90
C VAL A 194 14.75 -13.16 3.40
N VAL A 195 14.45 -11.92 2.99
CA VAL A 195 13.13 -11.31 3.20
C VAL A 195 12.31 -11.48 1.92
N VAL A 196 11.18 -12.16 2.02
CA VAL A 196 10.24 -12.41 0.92
C VAL A 196 9.21 -11.29 0.89
N ALA A 197 9.40 -10.31 -0.02
CA ALA A 197 8.51 -9.18 -0.28
C ALA A 197 7.97 -9.22 -1.72
N ALA A 198 7.69 -10.44 -2.23
CA ALA A 198 7.36 -10.71 -3.63
C ALA A 198 5.90 -10.38 -3.99
N GLY A 199 5.14 -9.73 -3.08
CA GLY A 199 3.76 -9.33 -3.32
C GLY A 199 2.90 -10.52 -3.75
N SER A 200 2.09 -10.35 -4.79
CA SER A 200 1.17 -11.39 -5.29
C SER A 200 1.87 -12.64 -5.83
N TRP A 201 3.16 -12.54 -6.16
CA TRP A 201 3.95 -13.68 -6.67
C TRP A 201 4.58 -14.52 -5.57
N THR A 202 4.34 -14.20 -4.29
CA THR A 202 4.89 -14.96 -3.16
C THR A 202 4.56 -16.45 -3.25
N GLY A 203 3.33 -16.81 -3.61
CA GLY A 203 2.89 -18.21 -3.73
C GLY A 203 3.44 -18.97 -4.93
N GLN A 204 4.16 -18.31 -5.85
CA GLN A 204 4.78 -18.96 -7.03
C GLN A 204 6.24 -19.37 -6.79
N LEU A 205 6.79 -19.07 -5.62
CA LEU A 205 8.19 -19.35 -5.29
C LEU A 205 8.31 -20.75 -4.69
N GLU A 206 9.18 -21.55 -5.28
CA GLU A 206 9.53 -22.87 -4.75
C GLU A 206 10.39 -22.76 -3.48
N GLY A 207 10.27 -23.74 -2.59
CA GLY A 207 11.04 -23.82 -1.34
C GLY A 207 10.46 -23.01 -0.19
N LEU A 208 9.31 -22.35 -0.37
CA LEU A 208 8.57 -21.70 0.70
C LEU A 208 7.55 -22.64 1.36
N SER A 209 7.17 -22.32 2.60
CA SER A 209 6.10 -23.02 3.31
C SER A 209 4.73 -22.80 2.64
N SER A 210 3.75 -23.65 2.96
CA SER A 210 2.37 -23.57 2.44
C SER A 210 1.69 -22.22 2.70
N VAL A 211 2.13 -21.49 3.71
CA VAL A 211 1.66 -20.12 4.03
C VAL A 211 1.84 -19.15 2.87
N ALA A 212 2.88 -19.33 2.04
CA ALA A 212 3.09 -18.51 0.85
C ALA A 212 1.91 -18.60 -0.14
N HIS A 213 1.21 -19.73 -0.19
CA HIS A 213 0.07 -19.97 -1.07
C HIS A 213 -1.22 -19.27 -0.61
N ASP A 214 -1.30 -18.75 0.63
CA ASP A 214 -2.42 -17.91 1.08
C ASP A 214 -2.44 -16.54 0.40
N VAL A 215 -1.31 -16.11 -0.17
CA VAL A 215 -1.22 -14.83 -0.87
C VAL A 215 -1.74 -14.98 -2.30
N ARG A 216 -2.87 -14.32 -2.60
CA ARG A 216 -3.51 -14.33 -3.92
C ARG A 216 -3.54 -12.95 -4.56
N PRO A 217 -3.49 -12.86 -5.90
CA PRO A 217 -3.61 -11.59 -6.62
C PRO A 217 -5.05 -11.10 -6.64
N VAL A 218 -5.25 -9.81 -6.36
CA VAL A 218 -6.51 -9.10 -6.60
C VAL A 218 -6.23 -7.90 -7.48
N ARG A 219 -6.76 -7.93 -8.72
CA ARG A 219 -6.56 -6.86 -9.69
C ARG A 219 -7.23 -5.57 -9.24
N GLY A 220 -6.52 -4.46 -9.41
CA GLY A 220 -7.05 -3.12 -9.31
C GLY A 220 -6.62 -2.28 -10.48
N GLN A 221 -7.60 -1.65 -11.13
CA GLN A 221 -7.37 -0.65 -12.17
C GLN A 221 -7.56 0.73 -11.57
N LEU A 222 -6.77 1.70 -11.99
CA LEU A 222 -6.93 3.11 -11.64
C LEU A 222 -6.67 3.99 -12.87
N LEU A 223 -7.20 5.20 -12.83
CA LEU A 223 -7.07 6.17 -13.92
C LEU A 223 -6.28 7.38 -13.43
N ARG A 224 -5.58 8.03 -14.34
CA ARG A 224 -4.97 9.33 -14.14
C ARG A 224 -5.58 10.31 -15.14
N VAL A 225 -6.06 11.44 -14.62
CA VAL A 225 -6.68 12.50 -15.43
C VAL A 225 -6.04 13.85 -15.05
N ILE A 226 -6.12 14.84 -15.95
CA ILE A 226 -5.88 16.26 -15.61
C ILE A 226 -7.23 16.89 -15.37
N TRP A 227 -7.42 17.51 -14.20
CA TRP A 227 -8.61 18.26 -13.87
C TRP A 227 -8.26 19.54 -13.11
N ARG A 228 -8.43 20.68 -13.75
CA ARG A 228 -7.99 21.99 -13.23
C ARG A 228 -9.12 22.96 -12.97
N SER A 229 -10.33 22.64 -13.42
CA SER A 229 -11.49 23.54 -13.33
C SER A 229 -11.84 23.88 -11.87
N THR A 230 -11.77 22.89 -10.97
CA THR A 230 -12.00 23.06 -9.54
C THR A 230 -11.01 22.16 -8.79
N PRO A 231 -9.82 22.66 -8.42
CA PRO A 231 -8.81 21.83 -7.76
C PRO A 231 -9.33 21.23 -6.46
N LEU A 232 -9.20 19.91 -6.32
CA LEU A 232 -9.52 19.21 -5.07
C LEU A 232 -8.52 19.59 -3.98
N ARG A 233 -9.02 19.72 -2.75
CA ARG A 233 -8.23 20.12 -1.58
C ARG A 233 -7.69 18.95 -0.79
N GLN A 234 -8.36 17.80 -0.88
CA GLN A 234 -8.08 16.60 -0.11
C GLN A 234 -8.50 15.34 -0.86
N VAL A 235 -8.20 14.17 -0.29
CA VAL A 235 -8.64 12.89 -0.85
C VAL A 235 -10.14 12.76 -0.70
N ILE A 236 -10.85 12.42 -1.77
CA ILE A 236 -12.30 12.19 -1.76
C ILE A 236 -12.57 10.69 -1.93
N TRP A 237 -13.33 10.12 -1.01
CA TRP A 237 -13.80 8.75 -1.07
C TRP A 237 -15.29 8.71 -1.34
N GLY A 238 -15.70 7.85 -2.26
CA GLY A 238 -17.09 7.52 -2.53
C GLY A 238 -17.34 6.03 -2.39
N PRO A 239 -18.56 5.58 -2.67
CA PRO A 239 -18.90 4.16 -2.60
C PRO A 239 -18.06 3.28 -3.52
N ASP A 240 -17.80 3.75 -4.74
CA ASP A 240 -17.22 2.95 -5.82
C ASP A 240 -15.84 3.44 -6.29
N CYS A 241 -15.37 4.58 -5.80
CA CYS A 241 -14.04 5.09 -6.11
C CYS A 241 -13.52 6.04 -5.04
N TYR A 242 -12.22 6.35 -5.14
CA TYR A 242 -11.57 7.47 -4.46
C TYR A 242 -10.82 8.33 -5.46
N LEU A 243 -10.63 9.61 -5.13
CA LEU A 243 -9.91 10.58 -5.94
C LEU A 243 -8.78 11.18 -5.13
N VAL A 244 -7.57 11.16 -5.68
CA VAL A 244 -6.36 11.69 -5.02
C VAL A 244 -5.82 12.84 -5.87
N PRO A 245 -5.86 14.08 -5.35
CA PRO A 245 -5.32 15.24 -6.06
C PRO A 245 -3.80 15.33 -5.93
N TRP A 246 -3.11 15.60 -7.04
CA TRP A 246 -1.69 15.84 -7.07
C TRP A 246 -1.36 17.32 -7.33
N ALA A 247 -0.20 17.77 -6.89
CA ALA A 247 0.23 19.16 -7.03
C ALA A 247 0.36 19.62 -8.50
N ASP A 248 0.59 18.69 -9.42
CA ASP A 248 0.69 18.96 -10.85
C ASP A 248 -0.67 19.18 -11.55
N GLY A 249 -1.77 19.11 -10.79
CA GLY A 249 -3.13 19.25 -11.29
C GLY A 249 -3.71 17.95 -11.87
N THR A 250 -3.00 16.83 -11.68
CA THR A 250 -3.57 15.52 -12.01
C THR A 250 -4.38 14.97 -10.83
N VAL A 251 -5.34 14.09 -11.15
CA VAL A 251 -6.14 13.36 -10.16
C VAL A 251 -6.05 11.88 -10.49
N LEU A 252 -5.74 11.06 -9.49
CA LEU A 252 -5.86 9.61 -9.59
C LEU A 252 -7.26 9.19 -9.16
N ILE A 253 -7.91 8.37 -9.98
CA ILE A 253 -9.25 7.80 -9.72
C ILE A 253 -9.07 6.29 -9.52
N GLY A 254 -9.33 5.78 -8.34
CA GLY A 254 -9.16 4.38 -7.98
C GLY A 254 -10.35 3.83 -7.21
N ALA A 255 -10.51 2.57 -7.09
CA ALA A 255 -9.93 1.54 -7.93
C ALA A 255 -10.87 0.34 -8.01
N THR A 256 -10.80 -0.40 -9.11
CA THR A 256 -11.51 -1.66 -9.21
C THR A 256 -10.99 -2.71 -8.21
N VAL A 257 -11.82 -3.72 -7.94
CA VAL A 257 -11.47 -4.89 -7.14
C VAL A 257 -11.95 -6.12 -7.90
N GLU A 258 -11.02 -6.90 -8.47
CA GLU A 258 -11.34 -7.96 -9.38
C GLU A 258 -10.53 -9.23 -9.08
N ASP A 259 -11.22 -10.35 -8.92
CA ASP A 259 -10.59 -11.67 -8.73
C ASP A 259 -10.44 -12.35 -10.10
N VAL A 260 -9.31 -12.13 -10.76
CA VAL A 260 -9.02 -12.57 -12.13
C VAL A 260 -7.63 -13.23 -12.26
N GLY A 261 -7.09 -13.70 -11.14
CA GLY A 261 -5.74 -14.26 -11.10
C GLY A 261 -4.68 -13.23 -11.49
N PHE A 262 -3.68 -13.65 -12.26
CA PHE A 262 -2.53 -12.84 -12.67
C PHE A 262 -2.78 -12.01 -13.96
N ASP A 263 -4.04 -11.70 -14.29
CA ASP A 263 -4.36 -10.85 -15.43
C ASP A 263 -4.10 -9.36 -15.12
N GLU A 264 -3.05 -8.79 -15.70
CA GLU A 264 -2.62 -7.38 -15.55
C GLU A 264 -3.12 -6.49 -16.70
N ARG A 265 -4.26 -6.79 -17.33
CA ARG A 265 -4.81 -5.95 -18.40
C ARG A 265 -5.78 -4.91 -17.85
N ASN A 266 -5.72 -3.67 -18.35
CA ASN A 266 -6.80 -2.72 -18.21
C ASN A 266 -7.97 -3.12 -19.10
N THR A 267 -9.19 -3.01 -18.59
CA THR A 267 -10.41 -3.35 -19.33
C THR A 267 -11.28 -2.13 -19.57
N VAL A 268 -11.99 -2.10 -20.70
CA VAL A 268 -12.98 -1.04 -20.99
C VAL A 268 -14.05 -0.95 -19.88
N ALA A 269 -14.46 -2.10 -19.33
CA ALA A 269 -15.44 -2.14 -18.25
C ALA A 269 -14.93 -1.46 -16.97
N GLY A 270 -13.68 -1.75 -16.56
CA GLY A 270 -13.05 -1.13 -15.38
C GLY A 270 -12.85 0.37 -15.55
N VAL A 271 -12.35 0.79 -16.72
CA VAL A 271 -12.17 2.21 -17.05
C VAL A 271 -13.52 2.95 -16.99
N ARG A 272 -14.55 2.41 -17.64
CA ARG A 272 -15.91 3.00 -17.64
C ARG A 272 -16.48 3.09 -16.23
N MET A 273 -16.35 2.04 -15.43
CA MET A 273 -16.85 2.01 -14.05
C MET A 273 -16.24 3.15 -13.23
N LEU A 274 -14.92 3.34 -13.29
CA LEU A 274 -14.23 4.39 -12.55
C LEU A 274 -14.60 5.79 -13.01
N LEU A 275 -14.75 6.02 -14.33
CA LEU A 275 -15.19 7.31 -14.86
C LEU A 275 -16.60 7.67 -14.38
N VAL A 276 -17.55 6.72 -14.44
CA VAL A 276 -18.92 6.93 -13.94
C VAL A 276 -18.92 7.19 -12.43
N ALA A 277 -18.17 6.42 -11.65
CA ALA A 277 -18.07 6.60 -10.22
C ALA A 277 -17.50 7.99 -9.84
N ALA A 278 -16.47 8.45 -10.55
CA ALA A 278 -15.91 9.77 -10.35
C ALA A 278 -16.91 10.90 -10.69
N GLN A 279 -17.64 10.78 -11.80
CA GLN A 279 -18.68 11.75 -12.20
C GLN A 279 -19.85 11.81 -11.19
N ASN A 280 -20.24 10.68 -10.60
CA ASN A 280 -21.27 10.65 -9.56
C ASN A 280 -20.86 11.44 -8.31
N LEU A 281 -19.57 11.41 -7.95
CA LEU A 281 -19.03 12.19 -6.84
C LEU A 281 -18.80 13.65 -7.19
N LEU A 282 -18.25 13.90 -8.37
CA LEU A 282 -17.79 15.19 -8.86
C LEU A 282 -18.29 15.38 -10.30
N PRO A 283 -19.50 15.94 -10.53
CA PRO A 283 -20.07 16.06 -11.87
C PRO A 283 -19.19 16.79 -12.89
N GLY A 284 -18.43 17.80 -12.45
CA GLY A 284 -17.48 18.51 -13.34
C GLY A 284 -16.29 17.67 -13.82
N MET A 285 -16.14 16.41 -13.37
CA MET A 285 -15.12 15.49 -13.89
C MET A 285 -15.33 15.10 -15.36
N GLU A 286 -16.48 15.33 -15.93
CA GLU A 286 -16.73 15.11 -17.35
C GLU A 286 -15.79 15.92 -18.28
N ASP A 287 -15.32 17.08 -17.81
CA ASP A 287 -14.38 17.95 -18.51
C ASP A 287 -12.90 17.56 -18.31
N ALA A 288 -12.61 16.51 -17.51
CA ALA A 288 -11.24 16.09 -17.25
C ALA A 288 -10.59 15.45 -18.47
N THR A 289 -9.32 15.74 -18.70
CA THR A 289 -8.54 15.11 -19.75
C THR A 289 -7.98 13.78 -19.27
N PHE A 290 -8.37 12.68 -19.92
CA PHE A 290 -7.82 11.36 -19.65
C PHE A 290 -6.34 11.28 -20.06
N LEU A 291 -5.47 10.74 -19.20
CA LEU A 291 -4.05 10.55 -19.47
C LEU A 291 -3.70 9.08 -19.66
N GLU A 292 -3.99 8.26 -18.65
CA GLU A 292 -3.61 6.84 -18.64
C GLU A 292 -4.51 6.00 -17.71
N ALA A 293 -4.52 4.70 -17.97
CA ALA A 293 -5.01 3.70 -17.03
C ALA A 293 -3.83 2.83 -16.56
N ARG A 294 -3.81 2.54 -15.26
CA ARG A 294 -2.83 1.66 -14.63
C ARG A 294 -3.52 0.45 -14.02
N VAL A 295 -2.79 -0.64 -13.93
CA VAL A 295 -3.26 -1.88 -13.33
C VAL A 295 -2.18 -2.48 -12.43
N GLY A 296 -2.62 -3.08 -11.33
CA GLY A 296 -1.73 -3.79 -10.42
C GLY A 296 -2.45 -4.92 -9.70
N LEU A 297 -1.67 -5.89 -9.25
CA LEU A 297 -2.15 -7.06 -8.50
C LEU A 297 -1.84 -6.87 -7.03
N ARG A 298 -2.88 -6.64 -6.22
CA ARG A 298 -2.74 -6.52 -4.77
C ARG A 298 -2.54 -7.88 -4.15
N PRO A 299 -1.53 -8.06 -3.26
CA PRO A 299 -1.30 -9.32 -2.55
C PRO A 299 -2.30 -9.44 -1.40
N ALA A 300 -3.41 -10.14 -1.63
CA ALA A 300 -4.43 -10.38 -0.62
C ALA A 300 -4.16 -11.68 0.14
N THR A 301 -4.50 -11.68 1.41
CA THR A 301 -4.56 -12.84 2.30
C THR A 301 -6.02 -13.16 2.63
N SER A 302 -6.29 -14.35 3.14
CA SER A 302 -7.64 -14.80 3.47
C SER A 302 -8.29 -13.99 4.60
N ASP A 303 -7.50 -13.50 5.56
CA ASP A 303 -7.96 -12.69 6.71
C ASP A 303 -7.75 -11.17 6.53
N GLY A 304 -7.19 -10.74 5.40
CA GLY A 304 -6.93 -9.33 5.12
C GLY A 304 -5.74 -8.71 5.88
N LEU A 305 -5.03 -9.49 6.72
CA LEU A 305 -3.84 -9.03 7.44
C LEU A 305 -2.55 -9.41 6.68
N PRO A 306 -1.50 -8.59 6.73
CA PRO A 306 -0.23 -8.95 6.13
C PRO A 306 0.40 -10.16 6.82
N ILE A 307 1.29 -10.83 6.12
CA ILE A 307 2.15 -11.89 6.66
C ILE A 307 3.52 -11.27 6.92
N ILE A 308 3.85 -11.07 8.19
CA ILE A 308 5.12 -10.49 8.63
C ILE A 308 5.70 -11.37 9.73
N GLY A 309 6.83 -11.98 9.48
CA GLY A 309 7.48 -12.84 10.47
C GLY A 309 8.38 -13.88 9.86
N GLN A 310 9.04 -14.62 10.73
CA GLN A 310 9.94 -15.71 10.39
C GLN A 310 9.14 -16.95 9.98
N SER A 311 9.59 -17.69 8.99
CA SER A 311 8.98 -18.95 8.58
C SER A 311 9.17 -20.01 9.65
N ASP A 312 8.12 -20.76 9.97
CA ASP A 312 8.19 -21.86 10.93
C ASP A 312 9.03 -23.04 10.41
N SER A 313 9.09 -23.24 9.10
CA SER A 313 9.83 -24.32 8.45
C SER A 313 11.27 -23.95 8.05
N ALA A 314 11.60 -22.64 8.04
CA ALA A 314 12.89 -22.13 7.58
C ALA A 314 13.22 -20.82 8.28
N GLU A 315 13.87 -20.87 9.44
CA GLU A 315 14.18 -19.72 10.29
C GLU A 315 14.91 -18.57 9.59
N ARG A 316 15.57 -18.85 8.46
CA ARG A 316 16.33 -17.84 7.69
C ARG A 316 15.46 -17.11 6.66
N VAL A 317 14.21 -17.53 6.50
CA VAL A 317 13.24 -16.90 5.61
C VAL A 317 12.29 -16.06 6.45
N VAL A 318 12.18 -14.77 6.11
CA VAL A 318 11.29 -13.82 6.75
C VAL A 318 10.27 -13.35 5.70
N TYR A 319 9.00 -13.45 6.00
CA TYR A 319 7.95 -12.92 5.14
C TYR A 319 7.66 -11.44 5.44
N ALA A 320 7.42 -10.67 4.41
CA ALA A 320 6.90 -9.31 4.45
C ALA A 320 5.98 -9.09 3.23
N THR A 321 4.81 -9.71 3.24
CA THR A 321 3.91 -9.81 2.09
C THR A 321 2.44 -9.76 2.53
N GLY A 322 1.49 -9.88 1.59
CA GLY A 322 0.08 -9.95 1.93
C GLY A 322 -0.55 -8.62 2.38
N HIS A 323 0.07 -7.49 2.07
CA HIS A 323 -0.38 -6.16 2.55
C HIS A 323 -1.66 -5.64 1.87
N TYR A 324 -2.18 -6.35 0.89
CA TYR A 324 -3.39 -6.04 0.11
C TYR A 324 -3.42 -4.58 -0.36
N ARG A 325 -4.37 -3.77 0.14
CA ARG A 325 -4.55 -2.35 -0.21
C ARG A 325 -3.64 -1.42 0.60
N ASN A 326 -3.08 -1.90 1.71
CA ASN A 326 -2.39 -1.11 2.72
C ASN A 326 -0.86 -1.10 2.58
N GLY A 327 -0.29 -1.63 1.49
CA GLY A 327 1.16 -1.76 1.34
C GLY A 327 1.91 -0.44 1.47
N ILE A 328 1.40 0.65 0.88
CA ILE A 328 2.00 1.97 1.03
C ILE A 328 1.89 2.43 2.49
N LEU A 329 0.69 2.44 3.05
CA LEU A 329 0.43 2.88 4.42
C LEU A 329 1.26 2.10 5.45
N LEU A 330 1.43 0.79 5.27
CA LEU A 330 2.13 -0.08 6.21
C LEU A 330 3.66 -0.14 6.00
N ALA A 331 4.20 0.47 4.94
CA ALA A 331 5.61 0.35 4.59
C ALA A 331 6.59 0.74 5.71
N PRO A 332 6.45 1.88 6.41
CA PRO A 332 7.40 2.27 7.46
C PRO A 332 7.36 1.31 8.65
N LEU A 333 6.17 0.91 9.12
CA LEU A 333 6.07 -0.03 10.25
C LEU A 333 6.56 -1.42 9.87
N THR A 334 6.20 -1.92 8.68
CA THR A 334 6.70 -3.22 8.18
C THR A 334 8.22 -3.24 8.12
N ALA A 335 8.83 -2.19 7.56
CA ALA A 335 10.30 -2.09 7.47
C ALA A 335 10.95 -2.15 8.87
N LYS A 336 10.41 -1.40 9.81
CA LYS A 336 10.87 -1.40 11.20
C LYS A 336 10.73 -2.78 11.85
N LEU A 337 9.56 -3.41 11.77
CA LEU A 337 9.29 -4.72 12.38
C LEU A 337 10.21 -5.81 11.81
N VAL A 338 10.40 -5.82 10.48
CA VAL A 338 11.28 -6.77 9.81
C VAL A 338 12.75 -6.54 10.20
N ALA A 339 13.20 -5.29 10.25
CA ALA A 339 14.57 -4.98 10.62
C ALA A 339 14.84 -5.30 12.11
N ASP A 340 13.90 -5.01 13.01
CA ASP A 340 13.98 -5.40 14.43
C ASP A 340 14.10 -6.93 14.59
N LEU A 341 13.33 -7.69 13.79
CA LEU A 341 13.39 -9.14 13.81
C LEU A 341 14.70 -9.69 13.21
N VAL A 342 15.18 -9.13 12.11
CA VAL A 342 16.34 -9.63 11.36
C VAL A 342 17.64 -9.28 12.06
N VAL A 343 17.79 -8.06 12.59
CA VAL A 343 19.03 -7.55 13.17
C VAL A 343 19.11 -7.83 14.66
N ASP A 344 18.06 -7.47 15.40
CA ASP A 344 18.08 -7.45 16.87
C ASP A 344 17.40 -8.69 17.48
N ASN A 345 16.81 -9.55 16.66
CA ASN A 345 15.93 -10.66 17.08
C ASN A 345 14.80 -10.18 18.02
N ARG A 346 14.40 -8.92 17.88
CA ARG A 346 13.35 -8.30 18.70
C ARG A 346 11.98 -8.51 18.06
N ARG A 347 11.06 -9.10 18.82
CA ARG A 347 9.69 -9.38 18.37
C ARG A 347 8.72 -8.38 19.01
N ASP A 348 8.11 -7.55 18.19
CA ASP A 348 6.98 -6.71 18.61
C ASP A 348 5.75 -7.63 18.84
N PRO A 349 4.96 -7.42 19.93
CA PRO A 349 3.79 -8.26 20.20
C PRO A 349 2.76 -8.33 19.06
N ILE A 350 2.68 -7.27 18.23
CA ILE A 350 1.75 -7.25 17.09
C ILE A 350 2.07 -8.34 16.05
N LEU A 351 3.31 -8.84 16.01
CA LEU A 351 3.72 -9.91 15.11
C LEU A 351 3.02 -11.24 15.39
N GLU A 352 2.48 -11.46 16.60
CA GLU A 352 1.70 -12.66 16.91
C GLU A 352 0.49 -12.79 15.98
N ALA A 353 -0.19 -11.68 15.69
CA ALA A 353 -1.32 -11.65 14.77
C ALA A 353 -0.93 -11.68 13.29
N LEU A 354 0.36 -11.52 12.95
CA LEU A 354 0.87 -11.41 11.58
C LEU A 354 1.76 -12.58 11.18
N THR A 355 2.05 -13.47 12.14
CA THR A 355 3.00 -14.57 11.93
C THR A 355 2.57 -15.48 10.78
N PRO A 356 3.53 -16.00 10.00
CA PRO A 356 3.24 -17.07 9.04
C PRO A 356 2.61 -18.28 9.76
N GLY A 357 1.59 -18.88 9.13
CA GLY A 357 0.91 -20.05 9.72
C GLY A 357 -0.06 -19.74 10.88
N ARG A 358 -0.36 -18.46 11.14
CA ARG A 358 -1.40 -18.07 12.10
C ARG A 358 -2.73 -18.75 11.75
N ARG A 359 -3.51 -19.10 12.77
CA ARG A 359 -4.85 -19.65 12.56
C ARG A 359 -5.79 -18.53 12.12
N VAL A 360 -6.41 -18.71 10.96
CA VAL A 360 -7.45 -17.79 10.46
C VAL A 360 -8.79 -18.28 11.01
N PRO A 361 -9.50 -17.48 11.82
CA PRO A 361 -10.81 -17.88 12.32
C PRO A 361 -11.79 -18.10 11.16
N GLY A 362 -12.35 -19.30 11.04
CA GLY A 362 -13.42 -19.59 10.07
C GLY A 362 -12.97 -20.17 8.71
N VAL A 363 -11.69 -20.53 8.55
CA VAL A 363 -11.20 -21.37 7.42
C VAL A 363 -10.89 -22.76 7.90
#